data_56e7eed361f68e4e5960aa04b9d85d14
#
_entry.id   56e7eed361f68e4e5960aa04b9d85d14
#
_cell.length_a   1.000
_cell.length_b   1.000
_cell.length_c   1.000
_cell.angle_alpha   90.00
_cell.angle_beta   90.00
_cell.angle_gamma   90.00
#
_symmetry.space_group_name_H-M   'P 1'
#
loop_
_entity.id
_entity.type
_entity.pdbx_description
1 polymer ?
#
loop_
_entity_poly.entity_id
_entity_poly.type
_entity_poly.pdbx_seq_one_letter_code
_entity_poly.pdbx_strand_id
1 'polypeptide(L)'
;ERGILRSFLYDTYYARRLGAASTGNASGGGIGPNNFYLLPGFGDLDALVASTARGVLVLDTIGFSTESVTGTYSRGARGFLIENGELAGAIDEFTIAGNLCEMLGAIDAVADDLVFDQGIVAPSFRVAEMTVSGS
;
A
#
# COMPACT_ATOMS: atom_id res chain seq x y z
N GLU A 1 -9.56 7.72 -12.77
CA GLU A 1 -10.84 7.09 -12.35
C GLU A 1 -10.91 5.66 -12.86
N ARG A 2 -11.09 4.67 -12.00
CA ARG A 2 -11.22 3.25 -12.37
C ARG A 2 -10.08 2.74 -13.25
N GLY A 3 -8.83 3.08 -12.90
CA GLY A 3 -7.63 2.71 -13.65
C GLY A 3 -7.34 3.56 -14.89
N ILE A 4 -8.21 4.52 -15.23
CA ILE A 4 -7.98 5.41 -16.36
C ILE A 4 -7.35 6.72 -15.88
N LEU A 5 -6.16 7.05 -16.41
CA LEU A 5 -5.52 8.35 -16.18
C LEU A 5 -6.35 9.45 -16.83
N ARG A 6 -6.85 10.40 -16.03
CA ARG A 6 -7.67 11.53 -16.49
C ARG A 6 -6.89 12.82 -16.62
N SER A 7 -5.91 13.03 -15.78
CA SER A 7 -5.12 14.25 -15.73
C SER A 7 -3.75 13.97 -15.15
N PHE A 8 -2.79 14.80 -15.50
CA PHE A 8 -1.50 14.87 -14.82
C PHE A 8 -1.54 15.94 -13.74
N LEU A 9 -0.64 15.84 -12.76
CA LEU A 9 -0.42 16.88 -11.77
C LEU A 9 0.54 17.93 -12.35
N TYR A 10 0.24 19.20 -12.15
CA TYR A 10 1.05 20.32 -12.65
C TYR A 10 1.32 21.35 -11.54
N ASP A 11 2.54 21.84 -11.47
CA ASP A 11 2.85 23.11 -10.86
C ASP A 11 2.60 24.29 -11.84
N THR A 12 2.90 25.51 -11.45
CA THR A 12 2.74 26.69 -12.31
C THR A 12 3.73 26.70 -13.48
N TYR A 13 4.91 26.15 -13.32
CA TYR A 13 5.94 26.11 -14.35
C TYR A 13 5.55 25.18 -15.49
N TYR A 14 5.26 23.91 -15.17
CA TYR A 14 4.87 22.93 -16.18
C TYR A 14 3.50 23.22 -16.80
N ALA A 15 2.57 23.75 -16.02
CA ALA A 15 1.27 24.19 -16.54
C ALA A 15 1.43 25.23 -17.67
N ARG A 16 2.23 26.27 -17.43
CA ARG A 16 2.51 27.30 -18.46
C ARG A 16 3.22 26.70 -19.69
N ARG A 17 4.21 25.83 -19.49
CA ARG A 17 4.97 25.21 -20.58
C ARG A 17 4.13 24.31 -21.47
N LEU A 18 3.09 23.70 -20.93
CA LEU A 18 2.22 22.74 -21.63
C LEU A 18 0.86 23.34 -22.03
N GLY A 19 0.65 24.65 -21.79
CA GLY A 19 -0.63 25.29 -22.09
C GLY A 19 -1.80 24.79 -21.24
N ALA A 20 -1.52 24.28 -20.04
CA ALA A 20 -2.49 23.73 -19.10
C ALA A 20 -2.71 24.67 -17.90
N ALA A 21 -3.68 24.35 -17.06
CA ALA A 21 -3.87 25.01 -15.77
C ALA A 21 -3.06 24.29 -14.68
N SER A 22 -2.50 25.05 -13.72
CA SER A 22 -1.86 24.46 -12.55
C SER A 22 -2.89 23.70 -11.70
N THR A 23 -2.51 22.52 -11.21
CA THR A 23 -3.34 21.72 -10.30
C THR A 23 -3.02 21.98 -8.82
N GLY A 24 -2.09 22.93 -8.53
CA GLY A 24 -1.73 23.28 -7.16
C GLY A 24 -0.86 22.22 -6.46
N ASN A 25 -0.18 21.38 -7.22
CA ASN A 25 0.56 20.23 -6.71
C ASN A 25 2.07 20.46 -6.61
N ALA A 26 2.51 21.72 -6.50
CA ALA A 26 3.91 22.02 -6.22
C ALA A 26 4.28 21.63 -4.77
N SER A 27 5.39 20.94 -4.61
CA SER A 27 5.98 20.61 -3.31
C SER A 27 7.48 20.95 -3.30
N GLY A 28 8.12 20.97 -2.14
CA GLY A 28 9.55 21.28 -2.00
C GLY A 28 10.51 20.33 -2.75
N GLY A 29 10.04 19.18 -3.17
CA GLY A 29 10.78 18.18 -3.95
C GLY A 29 10.33 18.02 -5.40
N GLY A 30 9.37 18.85 -5.86
CA GLY A 30 8.84 18.76 -7.23
C GLY A 30 7.31 18.78 -7.28
N ILE A 31 6.73 17.96 -8.14
CA ILE A 31 5.28 17.83 -8.29
C ILE A 31 4.84 16.52 -7.63
N GLY A 32 3.88 16.58 -6.74
CA GLY A 32 3.35 15.40 -6.04
C GLY A 32 1.90 15.56 -5.58
N PRO A 33 1.24 14.49 -5.16
CA PRO A 33 -0.09 14.57 -4.59
C PRO A 33 -0.05 15.28 -3.23
N ASN A 34 -1.09 16.05 -2.91
CA ASN A 34 -1.25 16.62 -1.57
C ASN A 34 -1.72 15.57 -0.56
N ASN A 35 -2.74 14.79 -0.96
CA ASN A 35 -3.20 13.61 -0.23
C ASN A 35 -3.33 12.46 -1.21
N PHE A 36 -2.72 11.34 -0.88
CA PHE A 36 -2.81 10.11 -1.65
C PHE A 36 -3.20 8.98 -0.71
N TYR A 37 -4.34 8.36 -0.96
CA TYR A 37 -4.85 7.33 -0.07
C TYR A 37 -5.62 6.25 -0.80
N LEU A 38 -5.59 5.04 -0.23
CA LEU A 38 -6.47 3.96 -0.63
C LEU A 38 -7.87 4.23 -0.03
N LEU A 39 -8.91 4.12 -0.86
CA LEU A 39 -10.27 4.29 -0.37
C LEU A 39 -10.61 3.20 0.65
N PRO A 40 -11.24 3.58 1.79
CA PRO A 40 -11.67 2.60 2.78
C PRO A 40 -12.71 1.66 2.19
N GLY A 41 -12.67 0.41 2.64
CA GLY A 41 -13.61 -0.65 2.29
C GLY A 41 -14.63 -0.89 3.38
N PHE A 42 -14.72 -2.14 3.86
CA PHE A 42 -15.69 -2.57 4.87
C PHE A 42 -15.03 -3.40 5.95
N GLY A 43 -15.52 -3.22 7.18
CA GLY A 43 -15.01 -3.91 8.36
C GLY A 43 -13.68 -3.35 8.84
N ASP A 44 -13.21 -3.88 9.94
CA ASP A 44 -11.96 -3.51 10.60
C ASP A 44 -10.84 -4.54 10.35
N LEU A 45 -9.68 -4.31 10.94
CA LEU A 45 -8.57 -5.25 10.89
C LEU A 45 -8.95 -6.64 11.44
N ASP A 46 -9.74 -6.69 12.51
CA ASP A 46 -10.16 -7.96 13.12
C ASP A 46 -11.03 -8.76 12.14
N ALA A 47 -11.88 -8.11 11.38
CA ALA A 47 -12.68 -8.75 10.32
C ALA A 47 -11.80 -9.30 9.18
N LEU A 48 -10.73 -8.58 8.80
CA LEU A 48 -9.76 -9.09 7.83
C LEU A 48 -9.04 -10.34 8.34
N VAL A 49 -8.58 -10.32 9.59
CA VAL A 49 -7.94 -11.47 10.25
C VAL A 49 -8.92 -12.65 10.30
N ALA A 50 -10.14 -12.44 10.81
CA ALA A 50 -11.16 -13.48 10.95
C ALA A 50 -11.54 -14.15 9.62
N SER A 51 -11.47 -13.41 8.50
CA SER A 51 -11.75 -13.93 7.16
C SER A 51 -10.53 -14.60 6.47
N THR A 52 -9.38 -14.66 7.15
CA THR A 52 -8.13 -15.21 6.58
C THR A 52 -7.85 -16.60 7.16
N ALA A 53 -7.98 -17.65 6.35
CA ALA A 53 -7.75 -19.03 6.82
C ALA A 53 -6.29 -19.29 7.19
N ARG A 54 -5.35 -18.74 6.40
CA ARG A 54 -3.90 -18.82 6.64
C ARG A 54 -3.21 -17.62 6.00
N GLY A 55 -2.34 -16.95 6.76
CA GLY A 55 -1.63 -15.78 6.28
C GLY A 55 -0.66 -15.22 7.31
N VAL A 56 -0.16 -14.03 7.02
CA VAL A 56 0.64 -13.23 7.96
C VAL A 56 0.06 -11.83 8.07
N LEU A 57 -0.12 -11.36 9.28
CA LEU A 57 -0.39 -9.96 9.58
C LEU A 57 0.96 -9.24 9.68
N VAL A 58 1.23 -8.34 8.73
CA VAL A 58 2.42 -7.50 8.73
C VAL A 58 2.15 -6.25 9.56
N LEU A 59 2.91 -6.06 10.63
CA LEU A 59 2.82 -4.85 11.47
C LEU A 59 3.81 -3.77 11.04
N ASP A 60 5.00 -4.18 10.61
CA ASP A 60 6.07 -3.27 10.23
C ASP A 60 6.96 -3.89 9.15
N THR A 61 7.57 -3.04 8.33
CA THR A 61 8.51 -3.46 7.30
C THR A 61 9.88 -2.83 7.51
N ILE A 62 10.92 -3.63 7.32
CA ILE A 62 12.31 -3.24 7.52
C ILE A 62 13.01 -3.12 6.17
N GLY A 63 13.81 -2.07 5.99
CA GLY A 63 14.62 -1.85 4.79
C GLY A 63 13.91 -1.03 3.71
N PHE A 64 14.62 -0.79 2.60
CA PHE A 64 14.21 0.11 1.52
C PHE A 64 14.27 -0.54 0.13
N SER A 65 14.10 -1.83 0.03
CA SER A 65 14.22 -2.56 -1.25
C SER A 65 12.91 -2.50 -2.04
N THR A 66 12.66 -1.36 -2.66
CA THR A 66 11.58 -1.20 -3.64
C THR A 66 12.17 -0.58 -4.90
N GLU A 67 12.15 -1.33 -6.00
CA GLU A 67 12.59 -0.85 -7.31
C GLU A 67 11.39 -0.31 -8.07
N SER A 68 11.29 1.02 -8.15
CA SER A 68 10.12 1.68 -8.73
C SER A 68 9.98 1.48 -10.24
N VAL A 69 11.06 1.16 -10.94
CA VAL A 69 11.05 0.96 -12.40
C VAL A 69 10.51 -0.42 -12.77
N THR A 70 10.97 -1.45 -12.08
CA THR A 70 10.57 -2.84 -12.34
C THR A 70 9.37 -3.29 -11.52
N GLY A 71 9.05 -2.55 -10.46
CA GLY A 71 8.05 -2.94 -9.46
C GLY A 71 8.52 -4.02 -8.50
N THR A 72 9.79 -4.41 -8.54
CA THR A 72 10.33 -5.44 -7.64
C THR A 72 10.25 -4.96 -6.20
N TYR A 73 9.63 -5.77 -5.35
CA TYR A 73 9.43 -5.51 -3.93
C TYR A 73 9.98 -6.66 -3.11
N SER A 74 10.85 -6.36 -2.16
CA SER A 74 11.35 -7.33 -1.18
C SER A 74 11.71 -6.60 0.10
N ARG A 75 11.05 -6.94 1.21
CA ARG A 75 11.29 -6.31 2.51
C ARG A 75 11.29 -7.32 3.63
N GLY A 76 12.17 -7.13 4.59
CA GLY A 76 12.04 -7.70 5.90
C GLY A 76 10.75 -7.21 6.56
N ALA A 77 10.10 -8.06 7.32
CA ALA A 77 8.86 -7.74 8.01
C ALA A 77 8.80 -8.42 9.37
N ARG A 78 7.95 -7.90 10.23
CA ARG A 78 7.57 -8.51 11.51
C ARG A 78 6.06 -8.43 11.68
N GLY A 79 5.51 -9.38 12.42
CA GLY A 79 4.06 -9.44 12.61
C GLY A 79 3.59 -10.71 13.27
N PHE A 80 2.44 -11.20 12.86
CA PHE A 80 1.81 -12.39 13.43
C PHE A 80 1.41 -13.39 12.34
N LEU A 81 1.53 -14.67 12.68
CA LEU A 81 0.91 -15.73 11.88
C LEU A 81 -0.60 -15.69 12.08
N ILE A 82 -1.35 -15.87 11.00
CA ILE A 82 -2.80 -16.05 11.04
C ILE A 82 -3.10 -17.51 10.69
N GLU A 83 -3.83 -18.21 11.56
CA GLU A 83 -4.35 -19.55 11.33
C GLU A 83 -5.82 -19.62 11.71
N ASN A 84 -6.66 -20.10 10.78
CA ASN A 84 -8.10 -20.26 10.97
C ASN A 84 -8.83 -18.99 11.44
N GLY A 85 -8.39 -17.82 10.99
CA GLY A 85 -8.98 -16.54 11.37
C GLY A 85 -8.54 -15.98 12.71
N GLU A 86 -7.50 -16.54 13.32
CA GLU A 86 -6.97 -16.11 14.61
C GLU A 86 -5.44 -15.84 14.51
N LEU A 87 -4.95 -14.96 15.38
CA LEU A 87 -3.51 -14.71 15.51
C LEU A 87 -2.87 -15.86 16.29
N ALA A 88 -2.05 -16.67 15.62
CA ALA A 88 -1.47 -17.90 16.16
C ALA A 88 -0.12 -17.68 16.87
N GLY A 89 0.69 -16.70 16.45
CA GLY A 89 1.97 -16.41 17.08
C GLY A 89 2.70 -15.24 16.43
N ALA A 90 3.56 -14.60 17.20
CA ALA A 90 4.42 -13.55 16.67
C ALA A 90 5.53 -14.15 15.79
N ILE A 91 5.81 -13.48 14.68
CA ILE A 91 6.92 -13.80 13.79
C ILE A 91 7.82 -12.57 13.74
N ASP A 92 9.07 -12.77 14.11
CA ASP A 92 10.11 -11.74 13.98
C ASP A 92 11.02 -12.11 12.80
N GLU A 93 11.35 -11.13 11.95
CA GLU A 93 12.24 -11.29 10.80
C GLU A 93 11.83 -12.34 9.74
N PHE A 94 10.71 -12.11 9.09
CA PHE A 94 10.41 -12.78 7.81
C PHE A 94 10.54 -11.80 6.63
N THR A 95 10.65 -12.32 5.43
CA THR A 95 10.70 -11.53 4.20
C THR A 95 9.41 -11.66 3.43
N ILE A 96 8.85 -10.54 2.99
CA ILE A 96 7.77 -10.48 2.00
C ILE A 96 8.33 -10.00 0.68
N ALA A 97 7.99 -10.69 -0.40
CA ALA A 97 8.49 -10.39 -1.74
C ALA A 97 7.42 -10.54 -2.81
N GLY A 98 7.55 -9.75 -3.87
CA GLY A 98 6.62 -9.77 -5.00
C GLY A 98 6.91 -8.68 -6.01
N ASN A 99 5.92 -8.40 -6.87
CA ASN A 99 5.89 -7.26 -7.76
C ASN A 99 4.77 -6.31 -7.34
N LEU A 100 5.05 -5.01 -7.23
CA LEU A 100 4.07 -4.01 -6.76
C LEU A 100 2.79 -4.00 -7.59
N CYS A 101 2.88 -4.14 -8.92
CA CYS A 101 1.69 -4.14 -9.77
C CYS A 101 0.82 -5.38 -9.51
N GLU A 102 1.45 -6.54 -9.32
CA GLU A 102 0.76 -7.79 -8.99
C GLU A 102 0.15 -7.72 -7.59
N MET A 103 0.90 -7.21 -6.60
CA MET A 103 0.41 -7.01 -5.23
C MET A 103 -0.82 -6.10 -5.20
N LEU A 104 -0.76 -4.95 -5.89
CA LEU A 104 -1.90 -4.03 -5.97
C LEU A 104 -3.11 -4.65 -6.67
N GLY A 105 -2.87 -5.47 -7.72
CA GLY A 105 -3.92 -6.21 -8.41
C GLY A 105 -4.52 -7.36 -7.59
N ALA A 106 -3.77 -7.87 -6.62
CA ALA A 106 -4.18 -8.96 -5.73
C ALA A 106 -4.81 -8.49 -4.40
N ILE A 107 -5.03 -7.19 -4.22
CA ILE A 107 -5.80 -6.69 -3.08
C ILE A 107 -7.23 -7.19 -3.20
N ASP A 108 -7.67 -8.03 -2.29
CA ASP A 108 -8.98 -8.65 -2.28
C ASP A 108 -9.91 -8.16 -1.16
N ALA A 109 -9.37 -7.50 -0.15
CA ALA A 109 -10.13 -6.89 0.93
C ALA A 109 -9.44 -5.65 1.48
N VAL A 110 -10.23 -4.65 1.85
CA VAL A 110 -9.78 -3.36 2.41
C VAL A 110 -10.68 -3.03 3.60
N ALA A 111 -10.09 -2.68 4.72
CA ALA A 111 -10.81 -2.27 5.93
C ALA A 111 -11.29 -0.81 5.86
N ASP A 112 -11.99 -0.36 6.89
CA ASP A 112 -12.48 1.02 7.05
C ASP A 112 -11.72 1.83 8.10
N ASP A 113 -10.56 1.32 8.55
CA ASP A 113 -9.71 1.88 9.61
C ASP A 113 -8.74 2.98 9.14
N LEU A 114 -9.08 3.70 8.05
CA LEU A 114 -8.24 4.77 7.50
C LEU A 114 -8.07 5.94 8.46
N VAL A 115 -6.82 6.28 8.78
CA VAL A 115 -6.45 7.44 9.59
C VAL A 115 -5.59 8.40 8.77
N PHE A 116 -5.97 9.69 8.75
CA PHE A 116 -5.23 10.74 8.05
C PHE A 116 -4.22 11.41 9.00
N ASP A 117 -3.08 10.79 9.20
CA ASP A 117 -1.97 11.32 9.99
C ASP A 117 -0.79 11.80 9.10
N GLN A 118 -0.79 11.44 7.83
CA GLN A 118 0.22 11.78 6.83
C GLN A 118 -0.42 12.09 5.48
N GLY A 119 0.38 12.56 4.52
CA GLY A 119 -0.08 12.85 3.15
C GLY A 119 -0.30 11.61 2.27
N ILE A 120 0.31 10.47 2.65
CA ILE A 120 0.13 9.17 1.97
C ILE A 120 -0.29 8.17 3.03
N VAL A 121 -1.51 7.69 2.93
CA VAL A 121 -2.10 6.78 3.93
C VAL A 121 -2.92 5.68 3.28
N ALA A 122 -3.06 4.57 3.96
CA ALA A 122 -3.94 3.48 3.56
C ALA A 122 -4.60 2.85 4.80
N PRO A 123 -5.83 2.37 4.70
CA PRO A 123 -6.40 1.50 5.71
C PRO A 123 -5.71 0.14 5.68
N SER A 124 -5.99 -0.73 6.63
CA SER A 124 -5.58 -2.12 6.57
C SER A 124 -6.14 -2.78 5.32
N PHE A 125 -5.34 -3.56 4.63
CA PHE A 125 -5.78 -4.29 3.43
C PHE A 125 -5.12 -5.66 3.36
N ARG A 126 -5.78 -6.57 2.66
CA ARG A 126 -5.27 -7.92 2.41
C ARG A 126 -4.83 -8.07 0.95
N VAL A 127 -3.65 -8.62 0.77
CA VAL A 127 -3.16 -9.12 -0.52
C VAL A 127 -3.39 -10.64 -0.54
N ALA A 128 -4.11 -11.14 -1.53
CA ALA A 128 -4.55 -12.53 -1.57
C ALA A 128 -3.38 -13.53 -1.56
N GLU A 129 -2.26 -13.17 -2.21
CA GLU A 129 -1.09 -14.03 -2.29
C GLU A 129 0.20 -13.21 -2.40
N MET A 130 1.20 -13.60 -1.61
CA MET A 130 2.55 -13.07 -1.67
C MET A 130 3.57 -14.16 -1.33
N THR A 131 4.80 -13.99 -1.81
CA THR A 131 5.91 -14.84 -1.36
C THR A 131 6.33 -14.38 0.04
N VAL A 132 6.26 -15.32 1.00
CA VAL A 132 6.74 -15.12 2.37
C VAL A 132 7.83 -16.14 2.63
N SER A 133 9.00 -15.71 3.10
CA SER A 133 10.12 -16.56 3.47
C SER A 133 10.72 -16.11 4.80
N GLY A 134 11.09 -17.07 5.61
CA GLY A 134 11.65 -16.88 6.95
C GLY A 134 11.59 -18.19 7.72
N SER A 135 12.33 -18.30 8.78
CA SER A 135 12.34 -19.47 9.67
C SER A 135 11.71 -19.11 11.02
#